data_2e56ef9518fedc8b60ef1c4a2e1d993f
#
_entry.id   2e56ef9518fedc8b60ef1c4a2e1d993f
#
_cell.length_a   1.000
_cell.length_b   1.000
_cell.length_c   1.000
_cell.angle_alpha   90.00
_cell.angle_beta   90.00
_cell.angle_gamma   90.00
#
_symmetry.space_group_name_H-M   'P 1'
#
loop_
_entity.id
_entity.type
_entity.pdbx_description
1 polymer ?
#
loop_
_entity_poly.entity_id
_entity_poly.type
_entity_poly.pdbx_seq_one_letter_code
_entity_poly.pdbx_strand_id
1 'polypeptide(L)'
;EDGIRDLVRSRGLGDVYKRQTQANIAQAIRDRKADYVLAVKDNQPRLADSVRDFFIQFKTAPLRTPHTTVETVEKDHGRIEIRRCFAFDQLDCLSRPEQWPDLKSFAVIESERHLQGKTTIERRFYISSLPADAERLLAAIRAHWSVENRLHWCMDVAFADDQMRARTGHAAHNLAVLKHITLNLIRLDPIKRKGGIKARRFIAATSDHYREHLLGLA
;
A
#
# COMPACT_ATOMS: atom_id res chain seq x y z
N GLU A 1 10.69 19.71 1.31
CA GLU A 1 9.54 19.65 2.28
C GLU A 1 8.19 19.80 1.58
N ASP A 2 8.08 20.54 0.48
CA ASP A 2 6.81 20.78 -0.21
C ASP A 2 6.26 19.57 -0.98
N GLY A 3 7.13 18.71 -1.53
CA GLY A 3 6.70 17.52 -2.27
C GLY A 3 6.05 16.43 -1.40
N ILE A 4 6.35 16.39 -0.10
CA ILE A 4 5.73 15.44 0.84
C ILE A 4 4.37 15.97 1.32
N ARG A 5 4.19 17.27 1.38
CA ARG A 5 2.92 17.91 1.77
C ARG A 5 1.83 17.69 0.73
N ASP A 6 2.17 17.63 -0.55
CA ASP A 6 1.21 17.36 -1.63
C ASP A 6 0.75 15.88 -1.67
N LEU A 7 1.58 14.93 -1.25
CA LEU A 7 1.20 13.51 -1.12
C LEU A 7 0.11 13.29 -0.04
N VAL A 8 0.04 14.16 0.97
CA VAL A 8 -0.98 14.10 2.03
C VAL A 8 -2.27 14.82 1.63
N ARG A 9 -2.27 15.66 0.60
CA ARG A 9 -3.41 16.49 0.17
C ARG A 9 -4.32 15.84 -0.87
N SER A 10 -3.89 14.84 -1.61
CA SER A 10 -4.73 14.19 -2.62
C SER A 10 -5.62 13.12 -1.98
N ARG A 11 -6.77 13.53 -1.51
CA ARG A 11 -7.78 12.69 -0.86
C ARG A 11 -8.83 12.18 -1.85
N GLY A 12 -8.39 11.41 -2.79
CA GLY A 12 -9.25 10.52 -3.54
C GLY A 12 -8.47 9.23 -3.69
N LEU A 13 -8.94 8.11 -3.15
CA LEU A 13 -8.27 6.80 -3.21
C LEU A 13 -7.81 6.42 -4.64
N GLY A 14 -8.43 7.00 -5.68
CA GLY A 14 -8.03 6.82 -7.05
C GLY A 14 -6.83 7.67 -7.53
N ASP A 15 -6.64 8.87 -6.99
CA ASP A 15 -5.66 9.83 -7.49
C ASP A 15 -4.27 9.70 -6.85
N VAL A 16 -4.19 9.34 -5.58
CA VAL A 16 -2.91 9.12 -4.87
C VAL A 16 -2.11 8.01 -5.54
N TYR A 17 -2.78 6.93 -5.95
CA TYR A 17 -2.14 5.78 -6.59
C TYR A 17 -1.69 6.03 -8.02
N LYS A 18 -2.40 6.86 -8.76
CA LYS A 18 -2.04 7.17 -10.15
C LYS A 18 -0.80 8.04 -10.26
N ARG A 19 -0.43 8.78 -9.20
CA ARG A 19 0.70 9.73 -9.21
C ARG A 19 1.99 9.17 -8.62
N GLN A 20 1.98 8.05 -7.92
CA GLN A 20 3.16 7.55 -7.21
C GLN A 20 4.28 7.03 -8.14
N THR A 21 3.93 6.42 -9.27
CA THR A 21 4.91 5.87 -10.19
C THR A 21 5.32 6.93 -11.20
N GLN A 22 6.24 7.81 -10.80
CA GLN A 22 6.82 8.87 -11.60
C GLN A 22 8.33 8.92 -11.36
N ALA A 23 9.10 9.19 -12.41
CA ALA A 23 10.56 9.20 -12.34
C ALA A 23 11.12 10.26 -11.36
N ASN A 24 10.47 11.43 -11.27
CA ASN A 24 10.83 12.47 -10.31
C ASN A 24 10.62 12.04 -8.84
N ILE A 25 9.60 11.22 -8.56
CA ILE A 25 9.37 10.66 -7.22
C ILE A 25 10.45 9.62 -6.92
N ALA A 26 10.78 8.74 -7.86
CA ALA A 26 11.87 7.79 -7.71
C ALA A 26 13.20 8.53 -7.44
N GLN A 27 13.50 9.62 -8.17
CA GLN A 27 14.67 10.44 -7.96
C GLN A 27 14.69 11.06 -6.55
N ALA A 28 13.60 11.68 -6.12
CA ALA A 28 13.50 12.29 -4.79
C ALA A 28 13.69 11.27 -3.64
N ILE A 29 13.30 10.01 -3.85
CA ILE A 29 13.55 8.92 -2.90
C ILE A 29 15.03 8.57 -2.89
N ARG A 30 15.67 8.42 -4.06
CA ARG A 30 17.08 8.09 -4.18
C ARG A 30 18.00 9.21 -3.66
N ASP A 31 17.67 10.46 -3.87
CA ASP A 31 18.39 11.62 -3.32
C ASP A 31 18.44 11.59 -1.78
N ARG A 32 17.43 10.98 -1.15
CA ARG A 32 17.36 10.73 0.31
C ARG A 32 18.04 9.43 0.74
N LYS A 33 18.78 8.76 -0.15
CA LYS A 33 19.45 7.48 0.09
C LYS A 33 18.50 6.36 0.52
N ALA A 34 17.24 6.44 0.10
CA ALA A 34 16.22 5.42 0.34
C ALA A 34 15.94 4.60 -0.91
N ASP A 35 15.43 3.38 -0.74
CA ASP A 35 14.99 2.53 -1.84
C ASP A 35 13.51 2.71 -2.13
N TYR A 36 13.12 2.43 -3.37
CA TYR A 36 11.72 2.47 -3.79
C TYR A 36 11.24 1.11 -4.27
N VAL A 37 9.94 0.87 -4.07
CA VAL A 37 9.12 -0.16 -4.73
C VAL A 37 7.85 0.53 -5.21
N LEU A 38 7.71 0.71 -6.53
CA LEU A 38 6.63 1.49 -7.12
C LEU A 38 5.72 0.60 -7.96
N ALA A 39 4.40 0.70 -7.72
CA ALA A 39 3.41 -0.06 -8.47
C ALA A 39 3.23 0.52 -9.88
N VAL A 40 3.47 -0.28 -10.90
CA VAL A 40 3.28 0.10 -12.31
C VAL A 40 1.80 -0.08 -12.67
N LYS A 41 1.16 1.00 -13.08
CA LYS A 41 -0.27 1.05 -13.44
C LYS A 41 -0.48 1.81 -14.76
N ASP A 42 -1.72 2.13 -15.05
CA ASP A 42 -2.18 2.81 -16.27
C ASP A 42 -1.54 4.17 -16.54
N ASN A 43 -0.92 4.81 -15.52
CA ASN A 43 -0.16 6.05 -15.69
C ASN A 43 1.19 5.83 -16.38
N GLN A 44 1.64 4.57 -16.50
CA GLN A 44 2.86 4.13 -17.17
C GLN A 44 2.53 2.96 -18.14
N PRO A 45 1.69 3.16 -19.15
CA PRO A 45 1.11 2.08 -19.95
C PRO A 45 2.19 1.27 -20.69
N ARG A 46 3.17 1.91 -21.29
CA ARG A 46 4.25 1.23 -22.02
C ARG A 46 5.12 0.35 -21.10
N LEU A 47 5.40 0.84 -19.90
CA LEU A 47 6.14 0.07 -18.91
C LEU A 47 5.30 -1.10 -18.40
N ALA A 48 4.00 -0.87 -18.12
CA ALA A 48 3.09 -1.93 -17.70
C ALA A 48 2.95 -3.03 -18.77
N ASP A 49 2.84 -2.64 -20.03
CA ASP A 49 2.74 -3.58 -21.14
C ASP A 49 4.04 -4.39 -21.28
N SER A 50 5.21 -3.74 -21.23
CA SER A 50 6.49 -4.47 -21.33
C SER A 50 6.67 -5.51 -20.20
N VAL A 51 6.30 -5.18 -18.96
CA VAL A 51 6.33 -6.16 -17.84
C VAL A 51 5.31 -7.28 -18.05
N ARG A 52 4.12 -6.94 -18.52
CA ARG A 52 3.04 -7.92 -18.80
C ARG A 52 3.46 -8.92 -19.87
N ASP A 53 3.98 -8.41 -21.00
CA ASP A 53 4.39 -9.23 -22.15
C ASP A 53 5.55 -10.15 -21.77
N PHE A 54 6.55 -9.61 -21.05
CA PHE A 54 7.64 -10.40 -20.50
C PHE A 54 7.10 -11.53 -19.60
N PHE A 55 6.18 -11.24 -18.68
CA PHE A 55 5.65 -12.22 -17.76
C PHE A 55 4.81 -13.29 -18.45
N ILE A 56 4.08 -12.95 -19.51
CA ILE A 56 3.37 -13.93 -20.34
C ILE A 56 4.37 -14.88 -21.01
N GLN A 57 5.43 -14.36 -21.62
CA GLN A 57 6.49 -15.19 -22.21
C GLN A 57 7.19 -16.06 -21.16
N PHE A 58 7.51 -15.50 -20.00
CA PHE A 58 8.07 -16.25 -18.88
C PHE A 58 7.18 -17.43 -18.45
N LYS A 59 5.87 -17.23 -18.34
CA LYS A 59 4.93 -18.32 -17.98
C LYS A 59 4.84 -19.42 -19.03
N THR A 60 5.11 -19.14 -20.29
CA THR A 60 5.11 -20.16 -21.36
C THR A 60 6.43 -20.92 -21.45
N ALA A 61 7.55 -20.33 -21.00
CA ALA A 61 8.88 -20.92 -21.05
C ALA A 61 9.73 -20.60 -19.80
N PRO A 62 9.33 -21.06 -18.61
CA PRO A 62 9.89 -20.57 -17.33
C PRO A 62 11.35 -20.96 -17.07
N LEU A 63 11.89 -21.98 -17.76
CA LEU A 63 13.16 -22.60 -17.40
C LEU A 63 14.44 -21.85 -17.82
N ARG A 64 14.33 -20.70 -18.50
CA ARG A 64 15.50 -20.00 -19.07
C ARG A 64 15.74 -18.59 -18.53
N THR A 65 14.84 -18.10 -17.68
CA THR A 65 14.93 -16.73 -17.17
C THR A 65 15.33 -16.75 -15.71
N PRO A 66 16.50 -16.24 -15.34
CA PRO A 66 16.88 -16.09 -13.93
C PRO A 66 15.83 -15.26 -13.18
N HIS A 67 15.36 -15.78 -12.06
CA HIS A 67 14.38 -15.08 -11.20
C HIS A 67 14.42 -15.65 -9.79
N THR A 68 13.91 -14.88 -8.85
CA THR A 68 13.57 -15.37 -7.51
C THR A 68 12.06 -15.43 -7.36
N THR A 69 11.57 -16.37 -6.56
CA THR A 69 10.14 -16.53 -6.31
C THR A 69 9.84 -16.90 -4.87
N VAL A 70 8.73 -16.39 -4.36
CA VAL A 70 8.18 -16.77 -3.05
C VAL A 70 6.67 -16.89 -3.16
N GLU A 71 6.12 -17.89 -2.46
CA GLU A 71 4.68 -18.10 -2.35
C GLU A 71 4.23 -17.98 -0.89
N THR A 72 3.09 -17.36 -0.68
CA THR A 72 2.41 -17.31 0.62
C THR A 72 0.97 -17.75 0.48
N VAL A 73 0.48 -18.54 1.45
CA VAL A 73 -0.91 -19.01 1.49
C VAL A 73 -1.56 -18.50 2.77
N GLU A 74 -2.64 -17.77 2.64
CA GLU A 74 -3.43 -17.25 3.76
C GLU A 74 -4.85 -17.81 3.71
N LYS A 75 -5.35 -18.22 4.88
CA LYS A 75 -6.73 -18.69 5.05
C LYS A 75 -7.41 -17.81 6.08
N ASP A 76 -8.45 -17.10 5.66
CA ASP A 76 -9.22 -16.23 6.55
C ASP A 76 -10.69 -16.13 6.11
N HIS A 77 -11.61 -16.24 7.06
CA HIS A 77 -13.05 -16.10 6.85
C HIS A 77 -13.63 -16.90 5.65
N GLY A 78 -13.20 -18.17 5.48
CA GLY A 78 -13.66 -19.02 4.38
C GLY A 78 -13.07 -18.70 3.01
N ARG A 79 -12.05 -17.83 2.96
CA ARG A 79 -11.29 -17.46 1.78
C ARG A 79 -9.89 -18.06 1.87
N ILE A 80 -9.40 -18.60 0.76
CA ILE A 80 -7.99 -18.95 0.58
C ILE A 80 -7.41 -17.94 -0.41
N GLU A 81 -6.28 -17.36 -0.04
CA GLU A 81 -5.54 -16.43 -0.89
C GLU A 81 -4.09 -16.91 -1.02
N ILE A 82 -3.69 -17.22 -2.25
CA ILE A 82 -2.34 -17.63 -2.61
C ILE A 82 -1.69 -16.44 -3.31
N ARG A 83 -0.54 -15.97 -2.81
CA ARG A 83 0.24 -14.91 -3.45
C ARG A 83 1.58 -15.45 -3.85
N ARG A 84 1.92 -15.25 -5.12
CA ARG A 84 3.22 -15.56 -5.69
C ARG A 84 3.89 -14.28 -6.10
N CYS A 85 5.10 -14.05 -5.62
CA CYS A 85 5.95 -12.96 -6.08
C CYS A 85 7.04 -13.54 -6.97
N PHE A 86 7.19 -13.00 -8.16
CA PHE A 86 8.27 -13.28 -9.10
C PHE A 86 9.09 -12.01 -9.24
N ALA A 87 10.39 -12.08 -9.00
CA ALA A 87 11.29 -10.93 -9.12
C ALA A 87 12.40 -11.21 -10.14
N PHE A 88 12.67 -10.23 -10.98
CA PHE A 88 13.54 -10.29 -12.15
C PHE A 88 14.53 -9.12 -12.16
N ASP A 89 15.72 -9.33 -12.69
CA ASP A 89 16.76 -8.32 -12.91
C ASP A 89 17.05 -8.03 -14.39
N GLN A 90 16.34 -8.69 -15.33
CA GLN A 90 16.43 -8.45 -16.76
C GLN A 90 15.74 -7.15 -17.16
N LEU A 91 16.41 -6.03 -17.01
CA LEU A 91 15.83 -4.71 -17.28
C LEU A 91 15.66 -4.38 -18.77
N ASP A 92 16.39 -5.07 -19.65
CA ASP A 92 16.39 -4.83 -21.10
C ASP A 92 15.02 -5.08 -21.75
N CYS A 93 14.15 -5.86 -21.11
CA CYS A 93 12.78 -6.10 -21.56
C CYS A 93 11.82 -4.94 -21.26
N LEU A 94 12.23 -4.01 -20.39
CA LEU A 94 11.38 -2.92 -19.94
C LEU A 94 11.41 -1.73 -20.91
N SER A 95 10.29 -1.04 -21.02
CA SER A 95 10.23 0.21 -21.78
C SER A 95 10.90 1.34 -21.03
N ARG A 96 11.99 1.88 -21.57
CA ARG A 96 12.76 3.02 -21.05
C ARG A 96 13.23 2.86 -19.60
N PRO A 97 13.95 1.78 -19.28
CA PRO A 97 14.43 1.54 -17.91
C PRO A 97 15.34 2.65 -17.39
N GLU A 98 16.06 3.35 -18.29
CA GLU A 98 16.96 4.47 -18.00
C GLU A 98 16.28 5.70 -17.38
N GLN A 99 14.95 5.81 -17.50
CA GLN A 99 14.17 6.88 -16.87
C GLN A 99 14.03 6.70 -15.34
N TRP A 100 14.34 5.52 -14.85
CA TRP A 100 14.15 5.16 -13.44
C TRP A 100 15.49 5.11 -12.72
N PRO A 101 15.78 6.07 -11.83
CA PRO A 101 17.08 6.16 -11.18
C PRO A 101 17.35 4.91 -10.33
N ASP A 102 18.54 4.33 -10.50
CA ASP A 102 18.98 3.11 -9.80
C ASP A 102 17.99 1.93 -9.88
N LEU A 103 17.24 1.81 -10.97
CA LEU A 103 16.40 0.64 -11.21
C LEU A 103 17.25 -0.64 -11.23
N LYS A 104 16.90 -1.62 -10.40
CA LYS A 104 17.62 -2.91 -10.30
C LYS A 104 16.76 -4.12 -10.54
N SER A 105 15.45 -4.00 -10.33
CA SER A 105 14.55 -5.12 -10.50
C SER A 105 13.14 -4.67 -10.82
N PHE A 106 12.38 -5.62 -11.33
CA PHE A 106 10.92 -5.53 -11.36
C PHE A 106 10.31 -6.81 -10.80
N ALA A 107 9.07 -6.70 -10.33
CA ALA A 107 8.36 -7.83 -9.73
C ALA A 107 6.94 -7.93 -10.24
N VAL A 108 6.44 -9.17 -10.30
CA VAL A 108 5.05 -9.48 -10.58
C VAL A 108 4.47 -10.20 -9.38
N ILE A 109 3.42 -9.63 -8.79
CA ILE A 109 2.61 -10.29 -7.77
C ILE A 109 1.39 -10.89 -8.44
N GLU A 110 1.29 -12.21 -8.40
CA GLU A 110 0.11 -12.96 -8.81
C GLU A 110 -0.67 -13.36 -7.56
N SER A 111 -1.88 -12.85 -7.41
CA SER A 111 -2.79 -13.16 -6.30
C SER A 111 -3.93 -14.02 -6.80
N GLU A 112 -3.99 -15.25 -6.32
CA GLU A 112 -5.06 -16.21 -6.61
C GLU A 112 -5.97 -16.30 -5.39
N ARG A 113 -7.25 -16.00 -5.58
CA ARG A 113 -8.24 -15.96 -4.51
C ARG A 113 -9.34 -16.98 -4.77
N HIS A 114 -9.53 -17.86 -3.82
CA HIS A 114 -10.63 -18.84 -3.80
C HIS A 114 -11.69 -18.41 -2.79
N LEU A 115 -12.89 -18.13 -3.27
CA LEU A 115 -14.04 -17.74 -2.44
C LEU A 115 -15.31 -18.38 -2.98
N GLN A 116 -16.01 -19.17 -2.15
CA GLN A 116 -17.29 -19.80 -2.51
C GLN A 116 -17.28 -20.55 -3.86
N GLY A 117 -16.21 -21.33 -4.11
CA GLY A 117 -16.05 -22.09 -5.35
C GLY A 117 -15.65 -21.29 -6.58
N LYS A 118 -15.46 -19.96 -6.45
CA LYS A 118 -14.91 -19.12 -7.52
C LYS A 118 -13.44 -18.85 -7.30
N THR A 119 -12.66 -18.93 -8.37
CA THR A 119 -11.24 -18.58 -8.38
C THR A 119 -11.04 -17.33 -9.21
N THR A 120 -10.34 -16.34 -8.65
CA THR A 120 -9.95 -15.11 -9.34
C THR A 120 -8.45 -14.96 -9.27
N ILE A 121 -7.83 -14.55 -10.38
CA ILE A 121 -6.39 -14.28 -10.45
C ILE A 121 -6.21 -12.81 -10.81
N GLU A 122 -5.45 -12.10 -9.98
CA GLU A 122 -5.06 -10.70 -10.20
C GLU A 122 -3.55 -10.62 -10.29
N ARG A 123 -3.04 -9.81 -11.22
CA ARG A 123 -1.61 -9.53 -11.37
C ARG A 123 -1.33 -8.06 -11.15
N ARG A 124 -0.28 -7.77 -10.40
CA ARG A 124 0.22 -6.42 -10.14
C ARG A 124 1.70 -6.35 -10.42
N PHE A 125 2.12 -5.28 -11.06
CA PHE A 125 3.48 -5.06 -11.53
C PHE A 125 4.16 -3.99 -10.69
N TYR A 126 5.45 -4.18 -10.41
CA TYR A 126 6.26 -3.27 -9.60
C TYR A 126 7.64 -3.12 -10.20
N ILE A 127 8.22 -1.93 -10.04
CA ILE A 127 9.63 -1.65 -10.31
C ILE A 127 10.32 -1.24 -9.01
N SER A 128 11.64 -1.52 -8.89
CA SER A 128 12.34 -1.30 -7.64
C SER A 128 13.82 -1.00 -7.83
N SER A 129 14.36 -0.16 -6.94
CA SER A 129 15.79 0.02 -6.74
C SER A 129 16.44 -1.08 -5.88
N LEU A 130 15.63 -1.96 -5.28
CA LEU A 130 16.12 -3.15 -4.57
C LEU A 130 16.54 -4.24 -5.56
N PRO A 131 17.45 -5.15 -5.17
CA PRO A 131 17.75 -6.35 -5.94
C PRO A 131 16.52 -7.22 -6.19
N ALA A 132 16.61 -8.14 -7.15
CA ALA A 132 15.56 -9.11 -7.48
C ALA A 132 15.41 -10.19 -6.40
N ASP A 133 14.99 -9.79 -5.21
CA ASP A 133 14.71 -10.63 -4.05
C ASP A 133 13.19 -10.67 -3.81
N ALA A 134 12.55 -11.77 -4.17
CA ALA A 134 11.11 -11.92 -4.11
C ALA A 134 10.55 -11.82 -2.68
N GLU A 135 11.26 -12.33 -1.67
CA GLU A 135 10.82 -12.27 -0.28
C GLU A 135 10.82 -10.82 0.22
N ARG A 136 11.92 -10.12 -0.01
CA ARG A 136 12.08 -8.71 0.40
C ARG A 136 11.09 -7.80 -0.30
N LEU A 137 10.89 -7.98 -1.61
CA LEU A 137 9.93 -7.22 -2.40
C LEU A 137 8.49 -7.49 -1.95
N LEU A 138 8.11 -8.76 -1.74
CA LEU A 138 6.79 -9.11 -1.24
C LEU A 138 6.54 -8.52 0.15
N ALA A 139 7.53 -8.59 1.06
CA ALA A 139 7.42 -8.01 2.40
C ALA A 139 7.20 -6.49 2.34
N ALA A 140 7.96 -5.76 1.51
CA ALA A 140 7.80 -4.32 1.31
C ALA A 140 6.43 -3.95 0.74
N ILE A 141 5.97 -4.68 -0.28
CA ILE A 141 4.66 -4.49 -0.90
C ILE A 141 3.54 -4.75 0.11
N ARG A 142 3.64 -5.81 0.92
CA ARG A 142 2.64 -6.13 1.95
C ARG A 142 2.62 -5.11 3.09
N ALA A 143 3.79 -4.60 3.50
CA ALA A 143 3.88 -3.55 4.51
C ALA A 143 3.15 -2.28 4.05
N HIS A 144 3.32 -1.89 2.79
CA HIS A 144 2.58 -0.76 2.20
C HIS A 144 1.06 -0.99 2.23
N TRP A 145 0.58 -2.17 1.80
CA TRP A 145 -0.84 -2.52 1.84
C TRP A 145 -1.42 -2.57 3.26
N SER A 146 -0.59 -2.84 4.26
CA SER A 146 -1.04 -2.82 5.66
C SER A 146 -1.41 -1.42 6.13
N VAL A 147 -0.73 -0.39 5.64
CA VAL A 147 -1.06 1.02 5.92
C VAL A 147 -2.44 1.36 5.36
N GLU A 148 -2.75 0.93 4.14
CA GLU A 148 -4.07 1.14 3.55
C GLU A 148 -5.18 0.46 4.34
N ASN A 149 -5.04 -0.84 4.59
CA ASN A 149 -6.08 -1.62 5.25
C ASN A 149 -6.22 -1.27 6.73
N ARG A 150 -5.13 -0.89 7.40
CA ARG A 150 -5.16 -0.62 8.86
C ARG A 150 -5.34 0.85 9.20
N LEU A 151 -4.80 1.76 8.39
CA LEU A 151 -4.88 3.19 8.67
C LEU A 151 -5.97 3.86 7.84
N HIS A 152 -5.83 3.90 6.52
CA HIS A 152 -6.77 4.62 5.66
C HIS A 152 -8.19 4.09 5.77
N TRP A 153 -8.38 2.77 5.65
CA TRP A 153 -9.70 2.17 5.85
C TRP A 153 -10.30 2.49 7.23
N CYS A 154 -9.49 2.46 8.31
CA CYS A 154 -9.97 2.85 9.63
C CYS A 154 -10.36 4.33 9.70
N MET A 155 -9.60 5.21 9.04
CA MET A 155 -9.91 6.64 9.00
C MET A 155 -11.23 6.89 8.26
N ASP A 156 -11.49 6.18 7.16
CA ASP A 156 -12.72 6.35 6.39
C ASP A 156 -13.92 5.76 7.13
N VAL A 157 -13.84 4.53 7.61
CA VAL A 157 -14.95 3.85 8.27
C VAL A 157 -15.26 4.41 9.65
N ALA A 158 -14.22 4.71 10.45
CA ALA A 158 -14.42 5.17 11.82
C ALA A 158 -14.54 6.69 11.95
N PHE A 159 -13.93 7.47 11.06
CA PHE A 159 -13.87 8.94 11.17
C PHE A 159 -14.49 9.66 9.98
N ALA A 160 -15.02 8.93 8.99
CA ALA A 160 -15.57 9.49 7.75
C ALA A 160 -14.61 10.49 7.08
N ASP A 161 -13.32 10.12 6.98
CA ASP A 161 -12.26 11.02 6.53
C ASP A 161 -12.49 11.48 5.09
N ASP A 162 -12.93 10.59 4.21
CA ASP A 162 -13.29 10.89 2.82
C ASP A 162 -14.43 11.93 2.69
N GLN A 163 -15.32 11.99 3.68
CA GLN A 163 -16.45 12.90 3.69
C GLN A 163 -16.11 14.27 4.29
N MET A 164 -14.88 14.47 4.79
CA MET A 164 -14.46 15.69 5.44
C MET A 164 -14.38 16.85 4.43
N ARG A 165 -15.13 17.93 4.70
CA ARG A 165 -15.21 19.10 3.83
C ARG A 165 -14.52 20.35 4.36
N ALA A 166 -13.81 20.27 5.49
CA ALA A 166 -13.05 21.38 6.01
C ALA A 166 -11.95 21.80 5.01
N ARG A 167 -11.97 23.07 4.58
CA ARG A 167 -11.04 23.58 3.56
C ARG A 167 -10.38 24.91 3.98
N THR A 168 -10.85 25.55 5.06
CA THR A 168 -10.41 26.87 5.49
C THR A 168 -9.08 26.76 6.25
N GLY A 169 -8.07 27.48 5.79
CA GLY A 169 -6.76 27.56 6.43
C GLY A 169 -6.17 26.20 6.79
N HIS A 170 -5.80 26.02 8.05
CA HIS A 170 -5.20 24.78 8.56
C HIS A 170 -6.23 23.74 9.06
N ALA A 171 -7.53 23.99 8.91
CA ALA A 171 -8.57 23.14 9.50
C ALA A 171 -8.48 21.68 9.03
N ALA A 172 -8.24 21.43 7.73
CA ALA A 172 -8.09 20.07 7.19
C ALA A 172 -6.90 19.34 7.82
N HIS A 173 -5.76 20.03 7.96
CA HIS A 173 -4.56 19.45 8.56
C HIS A 173 -4.76 19.15 10.04
N ASN A 174 -5.28 20.11 10.80
CA ASN A 174 -5.50 19.98 12.23
C ASN A 174 -6.50 18.86 12.55
N LEU A 175 -7.59 18.75 11.78
CA LEU A 175 -8.55 17.65 11.93
C LEU A 175 -7.93 16.30 11.60
N ALA A 176 -7.07 16.20 10.59
CA ALA A 176 -6.35 14.96 10.29
C ALA A 176 -5.46 14.55 11.47
N VAL A 177 -4.69 15.48 12.04
CA VAL A 177 -3.85 15.23 13.23
C VAL A 177 -4.69 14.74 14.41
N LEU A 178 -5.80 15.44 14.73
CA LEU A 178 -6.70 15.04 15.82
C LEU A 178 -7.30 13.66 15.63
N LYS A 179 -7.72 13.30 14.41
CA LYS A 179 -8.22 11.97 14.08
C LYS A 179 -7.15 10.90 14.29
N HIS A 180 -5.89 11.16 13.87
CA HIS A 180 -4.78 10.23 14.09
C HIS A 180 -4.46 10.06 15.57
N ILE A 181 -4.44 11.14 16.36
CA ILE A 181 -4.27 11.07 17.83
C ILE A 181 -5.37 10.20 18.44
N THR A 182 -6.64 10.49 18.10
CA THR A 182 -7.78 9.72 18.61
C THR A 182 -7.70 8.24 18.25
N LEU A 183 -7.31 7.92 16.99
CA LEU A 183 -7.12 6.54 16.56
C LEU A 183 -6.03 5.83 17.38
N ASN A 184 -4.92 6.53 17.64
CA ASN A 184 -3.81 5.97 18.41
C ASN A 184 -4.21 5.75 19.88
N LEU A 185 -4.87 6.69 20.52
CA LEU A 185 -5.38 6.54 21.88
C LEU A 185 -6.30 5.30 22.00
N ILE A 186 -7.26 5.15 21.07
CA ILE A 186 -8.15 3.99 21.06
C ILE A 186 -7.39 2.68 20.82
N ARG A 187 -6.34 2.67 19.99
CA ARG A 187 -5.54 1.46 19.71
C ARG A 187 -4.63 1.06 20.87
N LEU A 188 -4.08 2.04 21.55
CA LEU A 188 -3.17 1.84 22.69
C LEU A 188 -3.90 1.50 23.99
N ASP A 189 -5.21 1.70 24.05
CA ASP A 189 -6.00 1.36 25.24
C ASP A 189 -5.86 -0.13 25.57
N PRO A 190 -5.31 -0.47 26.77
CA PRO A 190 -5.08 -1.84 27.18
C PRO A 190 -6.39 -2.60 27.46
N ILE A 191 -7.49 -1.89 27.70
CA ILE A 191 -8.79 -2.50 27.97
C ILE A 191 -9.38 -3.00 26.66
N LYS A 192 -9.34 -4.32 26.45
CA LYS A 192 -9.96 -4.98 25.31
C LYS A 192 -11.49 -4.91 25.40
N ARG A 193 -12.09 -3.80 24.98
CA ARG A 193 -13.56 -3.66 24.88
C ARG A 193 -14.08 -4.36 23.63
N LYS A 194 -15.25 -4.96 23.72
CA LYS A 194 -15.97 -5.50 22.57
C LYS A 194 -16.32 -4.35 21.60
N GLY A 195 -16.15 -4.58 20.30
CA GLY A 195 -16.42 -3.62 19.25
C GLY A 195 -15.18 -3.03 18.59
N GLY A 196 -15.32 -2.66 17.32
CA GLY A 196 -14.25 -2.05 16.52
C GLY A 196 -13.98 -0.59 16.90
N ILE A 197 -13.03 0.04 16.22
CA ILE A 197 -12.63 1.45 16.44
C ILE A 197 -13.82 2.40 16.40
N LYS A 198 -14.78 2.21 15.47
CA LYS A 198 -15.98 3.05 15.35
C LYS A 198 -16.82 3.02 16.61
N ALA A 199 -17.08 1.82 17.17
CA ALA A 199 -17.86 1.66 18.40
C ALA A 199 -17.15 2.27 19.60
N ARG A 200 -15.83 2.05 19.73
CA ARG A 200 -15.02 2.61 20.82
C ARG A 200 -14.94 4.13 20.75
N ARG A 201 -14.83 4.71 19.54
CA ARG A 201 -14.94 6.16 19.34
C ARG A 201 -16.28 6.71 19.81
N PHE A 202 -17.38 6.00 19.48
CA PHE A 202 -18.71 6.40 19.92
C PHE A 202 -18.84 6.36 21.46
N ILE A 203 -18.34 5.30 22.11
CA ILE A 203 -18.31 5.21 23.58
C ILE A 203 -17.50 6.36 24.18
N ALA A 204 -16.33 6.71 23.62
CA ALA A 204 -15.54 7.82 24.09
C ALA A 204 -16.25 9.19 23.92
N ALA A 205 -17.11 9.33 22.91
CA ALA A 205 -17.90 10.53 22.70
C ALA A 205 -19.07 10.67 23.71
N THR A 206 -19.57 9.54 24.26
CA THR A 206 -20.75 9.50 25.12
C THR A 206 -20.47 9.21 26.59
N SER A 207 -19.22 8.82 26.94
CA SER A 207 -18.79 8.48 28.28
C SER A 207 -17.57 9.31 28.70
N ASP A 208 -17.77 10.21 29.66
CA ASP A 208 -16.68 11.01 30.22
C ASP A 208 -15.61 10.15 30.85
N HIS A 209 -16.01 9.18 31.66
CA HIS A 209 -15.09 8.25 32.31
C HIS A 209 -14.20 7.50 31.30
N TYR A 210 -14.75 7.02 30.18
CA TYR A 210 -13.95 6.36 29.17
C TYR A 210 -13.04 7.31 28.42
N ARG A 211 -13.50 8.54 28.19
CA ARG A 211 -12.70 9.59 27.55
C ARG A 211 -11.52 10.01 28.44
N GLU A 212 -11.74 10.21 29.74
CA GLU A 212 -10.70 10.50 30.73
C GLU A 212 -9.66 9.38 30.82
N HIS A 213 -10.12 8.12 30.84
CA HIS A 213 -9.23 6.96 30.79
C HIS A 213 -8.34 6.97 29.53
N LEU A 214 -8.90 7.20 28.35
CA LEU A 214 -8.12 7.26 27.10
C LEU A 214 -7.10 8.41 27.09
N LEU A 215 -7.39 9.50 27.78
CA LEU A 215 -6.51 10.67 27.91
C LEU A 215 -5.49 10.52 29.04
N GLY A 216 -5.54 9.45 29.84
CA GLY A 216 -4.67 9.25 31.00
C GLY A 216 -4.99 10.22 32.14
N LEU A 217 -6.25 10.66 32.25
CA LEU A 217 -6.72 11.58 33.30
C LEU A 217 -7.47 10.88 34.45
N ALA A 218 -7.71 9.56 34.29
CA ALA A 218 -8.40 8.71 35.26
C ALA A 218 -7.44 7.70 35.88
#